data_72cb587bd2baea2017904731d2f835e1
#
_entry.id   72cb587bd2baea2017904731d2f835e1
#
_cell.length_a   1.000
_cell.length_b   1.000
_cell.length_c   1.000
_cell.angle_alpha   90.00
_cell.angle_beta   90.00
_cell.angle_gamma   90.00
#
_symmetry.space_group_name_H-M   'P 1'
#
loop_
_entity.id
_entity.type
_entity.pdbx_description
1 polymer ?
#
loop_
_entity_poly.entity_id
_entity_poly.type
_entity_poly.pdbx_seq_one_letter_code
_entity_poly.pdbx_strand_id
1 'polypeptide(L)'
;VVLDPRAATVAMLSEDGVSQMRGKIAHGKANAAIALGMGSRALMNRAEQQAYFIQSVNGLLDGDMVPVPGGVLIRDNDGTLLGAVGISGDTSDNDEAAAVAGIAAAGLSAETG
;
A
#
# COMPACT_ATOMS: atom_id res chain seq x y z
N VAL A 1 -3.45 7.77 0.93
CA VAL A 1 -2.05 8.18 0.73
C VAL A 1 -1.59 7.73 -0.64
N VAL A 2 -0.92 8.61 -1.37
CA VAL A 2 -0.27 8.28 -2.65
C VAL A 2 1.22 8.56 -2.49
N LEU A 3 2.04 7.56 -2.79
CA LEU A 3 3.49 7.65 -2.75
C LEU A 3 4.07 7.56 -4.16
N ASP A 4 5.20 8.24 -4.39
CA ASP A 4 5.98 8.10 -5.62
C ASP A 4 6.83 6.81 -5.58
N PRO A 5 7.61 6.48 -6.65
CA PRO A 5 8.39 5.25 -6.67
C PRO A 5 9.50 5.17 -5.61
N ARG A 6 9.82 6.27 -4.96
CA ARG A 6 10.82 6.32 -3.87
C ARG A 6 10.18 6.41 -2.50
N ALA A 7 8.85 6.18 -2.44
CA ALA A 7 8.02 6.26 -1.24
C ALA A 7 7.90 7.66 -0.63
N ALA A 8 8.19 8.70 -1.40
CA ALA A 8 7.87 10.05 -0.98
C ALA A 8 6.38 10.32 -1.13
N THR A 9 5.78 11.01 -0.15
CA THR A 9 4.36 11.32 -0.17
C THR A 9 4.05 12.36 -1.25
N VAL A 10 3.16 12.00 -2.18
CA VAL A 10 2.65 12.89 -3.23
C VAL A 10 1.35 13.55 -2.78
N ALA A 11 0.46 12.77 -2.17
CA ALA A 11 -0.82 13.26 -1.70
C ALA A 11 -1.29 12.44 -0.49
N MET A 12 -2.02 13.09 0.40
CA MET A 12 -2.65 12.45 1.54
C MET A 12 -3.99 13.12 1.80
N LEU A 13 -5.02 12.33 2.04
CA LEU A 13 -6.34 12.81 2.39
C LEU A 13 -6.86 12.03 3.59
N SER A 14 -7.31 12.74 4.61
CA SER A 14 -7.98 12.15 5.75
C SER A 14 -9.39 12.69 5.83
N GLU A 15 -10.38 11.79 5.92
CA GLU A 15 -11.76 12.18 6.09
C GLU A 15 -12.02 12.63 7.53
N ASP A 16 -13.10 13.40 7.72
CA ASP A 16 -13.53 13.80 9.05
C ASP A 16 -13.94 12.56 9.87
N GLY A 17 -13.60 12.58 11.16
CA GLY A 17 -14.01 11.54 12.09
C GLY A 17 -13.16 10.28 12.10
N VAL A 18 -12.15 10.16 11.24
CA VAL A 18 -11.23 9.01 11.29
C VAL A 18 -10.15 9.21 12.34
N SER A 19 -9.63 8.13 12.89
CA SER A 19 -8.54 8.22 13.85
C SER A 19 -7.24 8.59 13.14
N GLN A 20 -6.33 9.24 13.88
CA GLN A 20 -5.01 9.63 13.36
C GLN A 20 -4.17 8.43 12.89
N MET A 21 -4.43 7.24 13.43
CA MET A 21 -3.71 6.03 13.05
C MET A 21 -4.05 5.57 11.63
N ARG A 22 -5.20 5.95 11.10
CA ARG A 22 -5.60 5.54 9.75
C ARG A 22 -4.63 6.04 8.68
N GLY A 23 -4.16 7.27 8.80
CA GLY A 23 -3.14 7.80 7.88
C GLY A 23 -1.82 7.03 7.97
N LYS A 24 -1.40 6.69 9.18
CA LYS A 24 -0.17 5.91 9.41
C LYS A 24 -0.30 4.49 8.87
N ILE A 25 -1.45 3.84 9.06
CA ILE A 25 -1.71 2.50 8.55
C ILE A 25 -1.73 2.53 7.01
N ALA A 26 -2.40 3.50 6.41
CA ALA A 26 -2.42 3.67 4.96
C ALA A 26 -1.02 3.87 4.40
N HIS A 27 -0.21 4.72 5.04
CA HIS A 27 1.18 4.93 4.65
C HIS A 27 1.99 3.65 4.76
N GLY A 28 1.84 2.90 5.84
CA GLY A 28 2.56 1.64 6.05
C GLY A 28 2.21 0.58 4.99
N LYS A 29 0.97 0.54 4.52
CA LYS A 29 0.55 -0.34 3.42
C LYS A 29 1.26 0.05 2.11
N ALA A 30 1.21 1.32 1.73
CA ALA A 30 1.82 1.81 0.50
C ALA A 30 3.36 1.74 0.55
N ASN A 31 3.95 2.12 1.68
CA ASN A 31 5.41 2.10 1.86
C ASN A 31 5.97 0.68 1.73
N ALA A 32 5.32 -0.29 2.36
CA ALA A 32 5.73 -1.68 2.26
C ALA A 32 5.63 -2.19 0.82
N ALA A 33 4.59 -1.81 0.10
CA ALA A 33 4.40 -2.19 -1.30
C ALA A 33 5.55 -1.66 -2.18
N ILE A 34 5.93 -0.39 -2.02
CA ILE A 34 7.08 0.18 -2.74
C ILE A 34 8.38 -0.53 -2.34
N ALA A 35 8.59 -0.73 -1.04
CA ALA A 35 9.84 -1.30 -0.54
C ALA A 35 10.11 -2.70 -1.08
N LEU A 36 9.08 -3.53 -1.21
CA LEU A 36 9.22 -4.92 -1.64
C LEU A 36 8.77 -5.17 -3.09
N GLY A 37 8.26 -4.14 -3.77
CA GLY A 37 7.87 -4.25 -5.17
C GLY A 37 6.66 -5.15 -5.39
N MET A 38 5.77 -5.26 -4.42
CA MET A 38 4.57 -6.08 -4.51
C MET A 38 3.42 -5.45 -3.70
N GLY A 39 2.19 -5.63 -4.16
CA GLY A 39 1.03 -5.14 -3.42
C GLY A 39 0.93 -5.77 -2.03
N SER A 40 0.27 -5.07 -1.11
CA SER A 40 0.26 -5.51 0.30
C SER A 40 -0.57 -6.77 0.56
N ARG A 41 -1.41 -7.20 -0.38
CA ARG A 41 -2.02 -8.55 -0.34
C ARG A 41 -0.96 -9.63 -0.48
N ALA A 42 -0.01 -9.48 -1.40
CA ALA A 42 1.10 -10.41 -1.54
C ALA A 42 1.97 -10.43 -0.29
N LEU A 43 2.15 -9.26 0.35
CA LEU A 43 2.88 -9.16 1.61
C LEU A 43 2.18 -9.92 2.74
N MET A 44 0.85 -9.85 2.79
CA MET A 44 0.07 -10.62 3.77
C MET A 44 0.28 -12.12 3.57
N ASN A 45 0.20 -12.59 2.32
CA ASN A 45 0.43 -13.99 1.99
C ASN A 45 1.87 -14.41 2.37
N ARG A 46 2.84 -13.54 2.11
CA ARG A 46 4.23 -13.78 2.48
C ARG A 46 4.40 -13.83 4.00
N ALA A 47 3.70 -12.98 4.74
CA ALA A 47 3.74 -12.98 6.21
C ALA A 47 3.19 -14.28 6.79
N GLU A 48 2.18 -14.88 6.18
CA GLU A 48 1.64 -16.16 6.60
C GLU A 48 2.60 -17.32 6.35
N GLN A 49 3.40 -17.25 5.30
CA GLN A 49 4.34 -18.31 4.91
C GLN A 49 5.72 -18.12 5.54
N GLN A 50 6.17 -16.89 5.66
CA GLN A 50 7.51 -16.54 6.12
C GLN A 50 7.47 -15.31 7.03
N ALA A 51 6.83 -15.44 8.18
CA ALA A 51 6.71 -14.34 9.14
C ALA A 51 8.07 -13.73 9.51
N TYR A 52 9.10 -14.55 9.62
CA TYR A 52 10.45 -14.09 9.95
C TYR A 52 11.02 -13.12 8.91
N PHE A 53 10.71 -13.31 7.62
CA PHE A 53 11.14 -12.39 6.57
C PHE A 53 10.45 -11.04 6.72
N ILE A 54 9.13 -11.04 6.87
CA ILE A 54 8.33 -9.82 7.03
C ILE A 54 8.74 -9.06 8.30
N GLN A 55 8.99 -9.76 9.41
CA GLN A 55 9.46 -9.12 10.65
C GLN A 55 10.82 -8.46 10.46
N SER A 56 11.74 -9.10 9.72
CA SER A 56 13.06 -8.55 9.43
C SER A 56 12.94 -7.27 8.58
N VAL A 57 12.12 -7.29 7.54
CA VAL A 57 11.90 -6.11 6.68
C VAL A 57 11.21 -5.00 7.45
N ASN A 58 10.26 -5.34 8.32
CA ASN A 58 9.60 -4.36 9.18
C ASN A 58 10.62 -3.59 10.04
N GLY A 59 11.61 -4.30 10.58
CA GLY A 59 12.70 -3.66 11.31
C GLY A 59 13.52 -2.70 10.46
N LEU A 60 13.81 -3.08 9.21
CA LEU A 60 14.55 -2.22 8.26
C LEU A 60 13.74 -0.98 7.85
N LEU A 61 12.41 -1.05 7.86
CA LEU A 61 11.51 0.05 7.54
C LEU A 61 11.12 0.88 8.76
N ASP A 62 11.75 0.64 9.91
CA ASP A 62 11.44 1.33 11.18
C ASP A 62 9.96 1.19 11.58
N GLY A 63 9.37 0.05 11.29
CA GLY A 63 7.98 -0.23 11.62
C GLY A 63 6.95 0.33 10.64
N ASP A 64 7.36 1.04 9.60
CA ASP A 64 6.45 1.61 8.61
C ASP A 64 6.06 0.56 7.55
N MET A 65 5.40 -0.49 8.02
CA MET A 65 4.93 -1.61 7.22
C MET A 65 3.64 -2.16 7.80
N VAL A 66 2.61 -2.27 6.97
CA VAL A 66 1.35 -2.91 7.32
C VAL A 66 1.02 -3.94 6.25
N PRO A 67 1.34 -5.25 6.48
CA PRO A 67 1.23 -6.28 5.45
C PRO A 67 -0.18 -6.86 5.36
N VAL A 68 -1.14 -6.01 5.04
CA VAL A 68 -2.53 -6.39 4.78
C VAL A 68 -3.05 -5.63 3.57
N PRO A 69 -4.08 -6.12 2.86
CA PRO A 69 -4.56 -5.47 1.64
C PRO A 69 -4.92 -3.99 1.83
N GLY A 70 -4.75 -3.21 0.78
CA GLY A 70 -5.00 -1.77 0.76
C GLY A 70 -3.79 -0.95 0.32
N GLY A 71 -2.60 -1.56 0.20
CA GLY A 71 -1.42 -0.99 -0.45
C GLY A 71 -1.30 -1.56 -1.86
N VAL A 72 -1.49 -0.73 -2.88
CA VAL A 72 -1.59 -1.18 -4.27
C VAL A 72 -0.58 -0.42 -5.11
N LEU A 73 0.24 -1.15 -5.86
CA LEU A 73 1.20 -0.53 -6.77
C LEU A 73 0.48 0.06 -7.98
N ILE A 74 0.98 1.18 -8.44
CA ILE A 74 0.48 1.89 -9.62
C ILE A 74 1.50 1.72 -10.75
N ARG A 75 1.04 1.21 -11.88
CA ARG A 75 1.88 1.07 -13.08
C ARG A 75 1.22 1.74 -14.27
N ASP A 76 2.04 2.24 -15.20
CA ASP A 76 1.55 2.73 -16.47
C ASP A 76 1.31 1.57 -17.46
N ASN A 77 0.92 1.90 -18.70
CA ASN A 77 0.64 0.90 -19.72
C ASN A 77 1.88 0.10 -20.15
N ASP A 78 3.06 0.61 -19.91
CA ASP A 78 4.32 -0.06 -20.22
C ASP A 78 4.85 -0.89 -19.03
N GLY A 79 4.10 -0.92 -17.94
CA GLY A 79 4.51 -1.64 -16.72
C GLY A 79 5.48 -0.88 -15.84
N THR A 80 5.76 0.39 -16.14
CA THR A 80 6.63 1.22 -15.32
C THR A 80 5.95 1.54 -13.99
N LEU A 81 6.68 1.37 -12.89
CA LEU A 81 6.18 1.70 -11.55
C LEU A 81 6.08 3.21 -11.40
N LEU A 82 4.88 3.71 -11.14
CA LEU A 82 4.63 5.13 -10.90
C LEU A 82 4.53 5.47 -9.41
N GLY A 83 4.24 4.49 -8.57
CA GLY A 83 4.09 4.70 -7.14
C GLY A 83 3.17 3.68 -6.51
N ALA A 84 2.54 4.05 -5.41
CA ALA A 84 1.56 3.21 -4.72
C ALA A 84 0.47 4.05 -4.07
N VAL A 85 -0.70 3.45 -3.94
CA VAL A 85 -1.81 3.97 -3.13
C VAL A 85 -1.92 3.13 -1.87
N GLY A 86 -2.11 3.78 -0.73
CA GLY A 86 -2.44 3.11 0.52
C GLY A 86 -3.76 3.66 1.06
N ILE A 87 -4.68 2.77 1.41
CA ILE A 87 -5.99 3.13 1.96
C ILE A 87 -6.21 2.36 3.26
N SER A 88 -6.74 3.05 4.25
CA SER A 88 -7.15 2.48 5.53
C SER A 88 -8.41 3.17 6.02
N GLY A 89 -9.46 2.41 6.30
CA GLY A 89 -10.72 2.99 6.78
C GLY A 89 -11.86 2.00 6.86
N ASP A 90 -11.76 0.86 6.21
CA ASP A 90 -12.77 -0.19 6.17
C ASP A 90 -12.08 -1.54 6.41
N THR A 91 -12.70 -2.64 5.98
CA THR A 91 -11.97 -3.91 5.92
C THR A 91 -10.82 -3.79 4.94
N SER A 92 -9.77 -4.59 5.13
CA SER A 92 -8.60 -4.55 4.23
C SER A 92 -8.99 -4.84 2.78
N ASP A 93 -9.93 -5.75 2.56
CA ASP A 93 -10.40 -6.06 1.21
C ASP A 93 -11.15 -4.87 0.57
N ASN A 94 -11.97 -4.16 1.34
CA ASN A 94 -12.65 -2.96 0.85
C ASN A 94 -11.67 -1.81 0.61
N ASP A 95 -10.67 -1.65 1.45
CA ASP A 95 -9.60 -0.67 1.26
C ASP A 95 -8.86 -0.93 -0.05
N GLU A 96 -8.53 -2.19 -0.33
CA GLU A 96 -7.89 -2.58 -1.59
C GLU A 96 -8.79 -2.29 -2.79
N ALA A 97 -10.08 -2.65 -2.71
CA ALA A 97 -11.03 -2.40 -3.80
C ALA A 97 -11.14 -0.90 -4.11
N ALA A 98 -11.14 -0.06 -3.09
CA ALA A 98 -11.17 1.40 -3.28
C ALA A 98 -9.89 1.90 -3.96
N ALA A 99 -8.74 1.39 -3.58
CA ALA A 99 -7.46 1.74 -4.21
C ALA A 99 -7.44 1.34 -5.69
N VAL A 100 -7.87 0.12 -6.00
CA VAL A 100 -7.95 -0.40 -7.37
C VAL A 100 -8.87 0.47 -8.22
N ALA A 101 -10.05 0.82 -7.69
CA ALA A 101 -11.01 1.68 -8.39
C ALA A 101 -10.43 3.06 -8.69
N GLY A 102 -9.73 3.66 -7.73
CA GLY A 102 -9.10 4.96 -7.93
C GLY A 102 -8.00 4.94 -8.98
N ILE A 103 -7.16 3.91 -8.97
CA ILE A 103 -6.08 3.74 -9.96
C ILE A 103 -6.69 3.54 -11.37
N ALA A 104 -7.71 2.69 -11.48
CA ALA A 104 -8.39 2.46 -12.75
C ALA A 104 -9.07 3.72 -13.29
N ALA A 105 -9.69 4.54 -12.42
CA ALA A 105 -10.31 5.80 -12.80
C ALA A 105 -9.30 6.79 -13.37
N ALA A 106 -8.04 6.71 -12.96
CA ALA A 106 -6.95 7.52 -13.51
C ALA A 106 -6.37 6.96 -14.82
N GLY A 107 -6.91 5.86 -15.34
CA GLY A 107 -6.41 5.23 -16.57
C GLY A 107 -5.12 4.44 -16.38
N LEU A 108 -4.81 4.04 -15.15
CA LEU A 108 -3.57 3.35 -14.80
C LEU A 108 -3.85 1.90 -14.36
N SER A 109 -2.80 1.12 -14.22
CA SER A 109 -2.91 -0.29 -13.83
C SER A 109 -2.60 -0.48 -12.35
N ALA A 110 -3.44 -1.24 -11.68
CA ALA A 110 -3.29 -1.59 -10.28
C ALA A 110 -2.66 -2.97 -10.11
N GLU A 111 -1.71 -3.09 -9.18
CA GLU A 111 -1.11 -4.38 -8.83
C GLU A 111 -1.28 -4.61 -7.33
N THR A 112 -2.13 -5.57 -6.99
CA THR A 112 -2.45 -5.92 -5.60
C THR A 112 -1.57 -7.03 -5.04
N GLY A 113 -1.02 -7.82 -5.89
CA GLY A 113 -0.21 -9.00 -5.57
C GLY A 113 -1.01 -10.32 -5.74
#